data_40b56da5ae0d0fc5a136f077953162fe
#
_entry.id   40b56da5ae0d0fc5a136f077953162fe
#
_cell.length_a   1.000
_cell.length_b   1.000
_cell.length_c   1.000
_cell.angle_alpha   90.00
_cell.angle_beta   90.00
_cell.angle_gamma   90.00
#
_symmetry.space_group_name_H-M   'P 1'
#
loop_
_entity.id
_entity.type
_entity.pdbx_description
1 polymer ?
#
loop_
_entity_poly.entity_id
_entity_poly.type
_entity_poly.pdbx_seq_one_letter_code
_entity_poly.pdbx_strand_id
1 'polypeptide(L)'
;MKTLVKTFTAAALIAVSTFAMAAEGPGSKSAKANVNLSTADLALDHYVAVTTEGESAGVEQIFATDFSQKVQSANAKTNNRDQVVKYLKKQKGEKLNCTVNTDIIEESGDYMVAKVTMKFENFTKTDLVTLVREGNEWKVSKSINSYK
;
A
#
# COMPACT_ATOMS: atom_id res chain seq x y z
N MET A 1 8.54 2.13 52.68
CA MET A 1 8.31 1.99 51.23
C MET A 1 9.67 1.95 50.51
N LYS A 2 10.06 0.80 50.01
CA LYS A 2 11.34 0.62 49.32
C LYS A 2 11.07 0.54 47.81
N THR A 3 11.51 1.56 47.08
CA THR A 3 11.42 1.67 45.64
C THR A 3 12.57 0.87 45.03
N LEU A 4 12.26 -0.20 44.29
CA LEU A 4 13.24 -1.02 43.57
C LEU A 4 13.39 -0.49 42.17
N VAL A 5 14.48 0.22 41.91
CA VAL A 5 14.87 0.65 40.56
C VAL A 5 15.58 -0.52 39.88
N LYS A 6 15.00 -1.12 38.87
CA LYS A 6 15.65 -2.10 37.98
C LYS A 6 16.32 -1.40 36.82
N THR A 7 17.63 -1.27 36.87
CA THR A 7 18.47 -0.85 35.76
C THR A 7 18.60 -2.01 34.78
N PHE A 8 18.11 -1.83 33.55
CA PHE A 8 18.37 -2.73 32.42
C PHE A 8 19.64 -2.28 31.70
N THR A 9 20.68 -3.07 31.80
CA THR A 9 21.92 -2.91 31.01
C THR A 9 21.67 -3.51 29.63
N ALA A 10 21.58 -2.66 28.60
CA ALA A 10 21.54 -3.09 27.23
C ALA A 10 22.96 -3.44 26.75
N ALA A 11 23.24 -4.72 26.53
CA ALA A 11 24.45 -5.16 25.85
C ALA A 11 24.26 -4.99 24.35
N ALA A 12 24.98 -4.04 23.76
CA ALA A 12 25.05 -3.87 22.31
C ALA A 12 25.99 -4.92 21.71
N LEU A 13 25.41 -5.91 21.04
CA LEU A 13 26.14 -6.83 20.18
C LEU A 13 26.32 -6.17 18.80
N ILE A 14 27.51 -5.66 18.54
CA ILE A 14 27.93 -5.20 17.21
C ILE A 14 28.26 -6.46 16.39
N ALA A 15 27.32 -6.87 15.52
CA ALA A 15 27.60 -7.84 14.49
C ALA A 15 28.24 -7.13 13.30
N VAL A 16 29.55 -7.30 13.14
CA VAL A 16 30.27 -6.88 11.93
C VAL A 16 29.89 -7.86 10.83
N SER A 17 28.94 -7.50 9.96
CA SER A 17 28.66 -8.23 8.74
C SER A 17 29.66 -7.81 7.67
N THR A 18 30.58 -8.71 7.31
CA THR A 18 31.46 -8.60 6.15
C THR A 18 30.60 -8.58 4.89
N PHE A 19 30.57 -7.44 4.18
CA PHE A 19 30.02 -7.36 2.83
C PHE A 19 30.91 -8.16 1.88
N ALA A 20 30.46 -9.34 1.50
CA ALA A 20 30.98 -10.00 0.30
C ALA A 20 30.47 -9.23 -0.92
N MET A 21 31.34 -8.48 -1.57
CA MET A 21 31.06 -7.92 -2.90
C MET A 21 30.97 -9.09 -3.89
N ALA A 22 29.73 -9.50 -4.19
CA ALA A 22 29.48 -10.35 -5.35
C ALA A 22 29.51 -9.44 -6.58
N ALA A 23 30.43 -9.75 -7.51
CA ALA A 23 30.54 -9.09 -8.79
C ALA A 23 29.21 -9.18 -9.55
N GLU A 24 28.64 -8.04 -9.93
CA GLU A 24 27.45 -7.98 -10.77
C GLU A 24 27.80 -8.49 -12.18
N GLY A 25 27.28 -9.68 -12.53
CA GLY A 25 27.20 -10.12 -13.91
C GLY A 25 26.10 -9.35 -14.66
N PRO A 26 26.27 -9.07 -15.96
CA PRO A 26 25.25 -8.36 -16.75
C PRO A 26 24.03 -9.26 -16.96
N GLY A 27 22.89 -8.94 -16.32
CA GLY A 27 21.62 -9.62 -16.60
C GLY A 27 20.74 -10.02 -15.43
N SER A 28 21.00 -9.57 -14.21
CA SER A 28 20.04 -9.74 -13.11
C SER A 28 18.81 -8.86 -13.34
N LYS A 29 17.76 -9.42 -13.96
CA LYS A 29 16.41 -8.85 -13.84
C LYS A 29 16.09 -8.82 -12.34
N SER A 30 16.02 -7.64 -11.76
CA SER A 30 15.56 -7.44 -10.39
C SER A 30 14.28 -8.26 -10.19
N ALA A 31 14.35 -9.28 -9.33
CA ALA A 31 13.18 -10.08 -8.99
C ALA A 31 12.14 -9.11 -8.43
N LYS A 32 10.97 -9.01 -9.10
CA LYS A 32 9.86 -8.18 -8.60
C LYS A 32 9.52 -8.72 -7.22
N ALA A 33 9.57 -7.87 -6.21
CA ALA A 33 9.16 -8.23 -4.87
C ALA A 33 7.72 -8.73 -4.92
N ASN A 34 7.51 -10.00 -4.58
CA ASN A 34 6.18 -10.61 -4.59
C ASN A 34 5.54 -10.33 -3.23
N VAL A 35 4.43 -9.61 -3.23
CA VAL A 35 3.66 -9.26 -2.04
C VAL A 35 2.57 -10.29 -1.83
N ASN A 36 2.29 -10.64 -0.57
CA ASN A 36 1.22 -11.57 -0.24
C ASN A 36 -0.15 -10.89 -0.36
N LEU A 37 -0.91 -11.25 -1.38
CA LEU A 37 -2.27 -10.76 -1.66
C LEU A 37 -3.31 -11.90 -1.58
N SER A 38 -3.07 -12.91 -0.74
CA SER A 38 -3.91 -14.11 -0.65
C SER A 38 -5.27 -13.88 0.01
N THR A 39 -5.46 -12.78 0.74
CA THR A 39 -6.73 -12.38 1.36
C THR A 39 -7.10 -10.96 0.97
N ALA A 40 -8.40 -10.63 1.06
CA ALA A 40 -8.89 -9.28 0.79
C ALA A 40 -8.30 -8.25 1.75
N ASP A 41 -8.17 -8.59 3.03
CA ASP A 41 -7.58 -7.71 4.04
C ASP A 41 -6.12 -7.38 3.72
N LEU A 42 -5.30 -8.39 3.40
CA LEU A 42 -3.89 -8.16 3.02
C LEU A 42 -3.77 -7.30 1.77
N ALA A 43 -4.67 -7.47 0.80
CA ALA A 43 -4.71 -6.64 -0.40
C ALA A 43 -5.15 -5.21 -0.09
N LEU A 44 -6.14 -5.02 0.80
CA LEU A 44 -6.58 -3.71 1.25
C LEU A 44 -5.47 -2.97 2.02
N ASP A 45 -4.81 -3.65 2.96
CA ASP A 45 -3.69 -3.10 3.73
C ASP A 45 -2.55 -2.69 2.79
N HIS A 46 -2.23 -3.53 1.81
CA HIS A 46 -1.21 -3.20 0.82
C HIS A 46 -1.62 -2.03 -0.07
N TYR A 47 -2.89 -1.94 -0.47
CA TYR A 47 -3.40 -0.77 -1.20
C TYR A 47 -3.24 0.52 -0.38
N VAL A 48 -3.53 0.49 0.91
CA VAL A 48 -3.31 1.62 1.82
C VAL A 48 -1.82 1.98 1.87
N ALA A 49 -0.93 0.99 2.04
CA ALA A 49 0.51 1.23 2.11
C ALA A 49 1.06 1.87 0.82
N VAL A 50 0.68 1.38 -0.36
CA VAL A 50 1.16 1.97 -1.63
C VAL A 50 0.57 3.36 -1.90
N THR A 51 -0.62 3.66 -1.40
CA THR A 51 -1.29 4.94 -1.65
C THR A 51 -1.00 6.02 -0.62
N THR A 52 -0.57 5.65 0.60
CA THR A 52 -0.38 6.60 1.71
C THR A 52 1.02 6.59 2.33
N GLU A 53 1.75 5.49 2.25
CA GLU A 53 3.06 5.34 2.90
C GLU A 53 4.24 5.32 1.93
N GLY A 54 3.97 5.46 0.63
CA GLY A 54 5.01 5.43 -0.41
C GLY A 54 5.62 4.04 -0.61
N GLU A 55 4.91 2.96 -0.21
CA GLU A 55 5.35 1.60 -0.50
C GLU A 55 5.38 1.37 -2.02
N SER A 56 6.46 0.81 -2.52
CA SER A 56 6.64 0.57 -3.95
C SER A 56 6.70 -0.92 -4.34
N ALA A 57 6.94 -1.80 -3.36
CA ALA A 57 6.90 -3.23 -3.58
C ALA A 57 5.48 -3.66 -3.97
N GLY A 58 5.33 -4.50 -4.99
CA GLY A 58 4.02 -5.02 -5.39
C GLY A 58 3.03 -3.99 -5.94
N VAL A 59 3.43 -2.73 -6.20
CA VAL A 59 2.54 -1.70 -6.73
C VAL A 59 1.91 -2.09 -8.06
N GLU A 60 2.59 -2.89 -8.88
CA GLU A 60 2.02 -3.43 -10.11
C GLU A 60 1.14 -4.66 -9.86
N GLN A 61 1.38 -5.37 -8.77
CA GLN A 61 0.67 -6.60 -8.43
C GLN A 61 -0.71 -6.33 -7.84
N ILE A 62 -0.85 -5.26 -7.03
CA ILE A 62 -2.09 -4.95 -6.32
C ILE A 62 -3.24 -4.54 -7.23
N PHE A 63 -2.97 -3.94 -8.41
CA PHE A 63 -4.01 -3.48 -9.32
C PHE A 63 -4.37 -4.54 -10.38
N ALA A 64 -5.66 -4.79 -10.55
CA ALA A 64 -6.18 -5.61 -11.65
C ALA A 64 -5.80 -5.01 -13.02
N THR A 65 -5.75 -5.85 -14.05
CA THR A 65 -5.36 -5.42 -15.41
C THR A 65 -6.30 -4.36 -15.97
N ASP A 66 -7.59 -4.46 -15.65
CA ASP A 66 -8.67 -3.55 -16.07
C ASP A 66 -8.96 -2.45 -15.03
N PHE A 67 -8.08 -2.24 -14.05
CA PHE A 67 -8.25 -1.25 -13.00
C PHE A 67 -8.57 0.13 -13.56
N SER A 68 -9.53 0.79 -12.92
CA SER A 68 -9.88 2.18 -13.17
C SER A 68 -10.05 2.98 -11.88
N GLN A 69 -9.55 4.21 -11.88
CA GLN A 69 -9.73 5.18 -10.81
C GLN A 69 -10.52 6.37 -11.31
N LYS A 70 -11.62 6.68 -10.64
CA LYS A 70 -12.43 7.87 -10.92
C LYS A 70 -12.22 8.91 -9.84
N VAL A 71 -11.84 10.12 -10.22
CA VAL A 71 -11.75 11.26 -9.30
C VAL A 71 -13.03 12.09 -9.42
N GLN A 72 -13.77 12.20 -8.32
CA GLN A 72 -14.99 13.00 -8.22
C GLN A 72 -14.60 14.48 -8.02
N SER A 73 -14.77 15.29 -9.06
CA SER A 73 -14.54 16.73 -9.05
C SER A 73 -15.40 17.39 -10.15
N ALA A 74 -15.44 18.71 -10.20
CA ALA A 74 -16.11 19.46 -11.28
C ALA A 74 -15.59 19.04 -12.68
N ASN A 75 -14.31 18.66 -12.75
CA ASN A 75 -13.66 18.10 -13.95
C ASN A 75 -13.32 16.63 -13.67
N ALA A 76 -14.34 15.78 -13.56
CA ALA A 76 -14.16 14.36 -13.28
C ALA A 76 -13.14 13.73 -14.21
N LYS A 77 -12.10 13.09 -13.63
CA LYS A 77 -11.03 12.42 -14.37
C LYS A 77 -11.06 10.94 -14.09
N THR A 78 -10.85 10.15 -15.13
CA THR A 78 -10.63 8.70 -15.01
C THR A 78 -9.18 8.38 -15.35
N ASN A 79 -8.50 7.70 -14.46
CA ASN A 79 -7.14 7.20 -14.67
C ASN A 79 -7.20 5.68 -14.83
N ASN A 80 -6.41 5.15 -15.77
CA ASN A 80 -6.24 3.70 -15.92
C ASN A 80 -5.12 3.18 -15.01
N ARG A 81 -4.95 1.85 -15.00
CA ARG A 81 -3.92 1.17 -14.21
C ARG A 81 -2.52 1.76 -14.41
N ASP A 82 -2.09 1.91 -15.65
CA ASP A 82 -0.73 2.34 -15.95
C ASP A 82 -0.44 3.77 -15.46
N GLN A 83 -1.42 4.66 -15.57
CA GLN A 83 -1.31 6.03 -15.07
C GLN A 83 -1.17 6.06 -13.55
N VAL A 84 -1.97 5.24 -12.83
CA VAL A 84 -1.93 5.18 -11.36
C VAL A 84 -0.65 4.50 -10.88
N VAL A 85 -0.25 3.37 -11.46
CA VAL A 85 1.00 2.69 -11.13
C VAL A 85 2.21 3.60 -11.37
N LYS A 86 2.26 4.30 -12.51
CA LYS A 86 3.33 5.25 -12.82
C LYS A 86 3.39 6.39 -11.80
N TYR A 87 2.25 6.90 -11.38
CA TYR A 87 2.17 7.94 -10.35
C TYR A 87 2.69 7.43 -9.01
N LEU A 88 2.20 6.27 -8.52
CA LEU A 88 2.60 5.69 -7.24
C LEU A 88 4.09 5.34 -7.20
N LYS A 89 4.66 4.84 -8.31
CA LYS A 89 6.11 4.61 -8.40
C LYS A 89 6.94 5.87 -8.23
N LYS A 90 6.44 7.03 -8.67
CA LYS A 90 7.10 8.32 -8.46
C LYS A 90 7.02 8.78 -6.99
N GLN A 91 6.00 8.33 -6.25
CA GLN A 91 5.80 8.64 -4.84
C GLN A 91 6.53 7.67 -3.90
N LYS A 92 7.43 6.84 -4.42
CA LYS A 92 8.21 5.89 -3.63
C LYS A 92 8.92 6.58 -2.46
N GLY A 93 8.65 6.07 -1.25
CA GLY A 93 9.23 6.59 0.00
C GLY A 93 8.56 7.87 0.52
N GLU A 94 7.54 8.40 -0.15
CA GLU A 94 6.81 9.59 0.29
C GLU A 94 5.58 9.18 1.11
N LYS A 95 5.66 9.37 2.41
CA LYS A 95 4.52 9.14 3.32
C LYS A 95 3.63 10.36 3.36
N LEU A 96 2.33 10.16 3.18
CA LEU A 96 1.34 11.23 3.32
C LEU A 96 1.13 11.58 4.80
N ASN A 97 1.07 12.87 5.10
CA ASN A 97 0.74 13.35 6.45
C ASN A 97 -0.77 13.35 6.66
N CYS A 98 -1.34 12.19 6.89
CA CYS A 98 -2.78 12.01 7.14
C CYS A 98 -3.04 10.87 8.13
N THR A 99 -4.21 10.89 8.75
CA THR A 99 -4.74 9.75 9.51
C THR A 99 -5.60 8.92 8.59
N VAL A 100 -5.36 7.61 8.54
CA VAL A 100 -6.09 6.66 7.69
C VAL A 100 -7.05 5.84 8.53
N ASN A 101 -8.29 5.69 8.06
CA ASN A 101 -9.28 4.76 8.58
C ASN A 101 -9.87 3.95 7.44
N THR A 102 -10.07 2.66 7.64
CA THR A 102 -10.68 1.74 6.69
C THR A 102 -11.96 1.15 7.26
N ASP A 103 -13.05 1.21 6.47
CA ASP A 103 -14.33 0.60 6.80
C ASP A 103 -14.72 -0.39 5.69
N ILE A 104 -14.91 -1.66 6.01
CA ILE A 104 -15.44 -2.64 5.06
C ILE A 104 -16.93 -2.39 4.91
N ILE A 105 -17.38 -2.09 3.70
CA ILE A 105 -18.79 -1.81 3.37
C ILE A 105 -19.53 -3.10 3.03
N GLU A 106 -18.87 -3.97 2.26
CA GLU A 106 -19.41 -5.25 1.83
C GLU A 106 -18.27 -6.22 1.55
N GLU A 107 -18.47 -7.50 1.88
CA GLU A 107 -17.50 -8.56 1.64
C GLU A 107 -18.21 -9.85 1.25
N SER A 108 -17.63 -10.55 0.28
CA SER A 108 -18.02 -11.89 -0.14
C SER A 108 -16.78 -12.75 -0.42
N GLY A 109 -16.98 -13.99 -0.87
CA GLY A 109 -15.86 -14.89 -1.21
C GLY A 109 -14.96 -14.38 -2.36
N ASP A 110 -15.50 -13.53 -3.25
CA ASP A 110 -14.84 -13.14 -4.50
C ASP A 110 -14.67 -11.63 -4.67
N TYR A 111 -15.31 -10.82 -3.83
CA TYR A 111 -15.15 -9.37 -3.86
C TYR A 111 -15.29 -8.74 -2.47
N MET A 112 -14.69 -7.55 -2.33
CA MET A 112 -14.82 -6.68 -1.17
C MET A 112 -14.98 -5.23 -1.66
N VAL A 113 -15.85 -4.48 -0.98
CA VAL A 113 -15.93 -3.02 -1.11
C VAL A 113 -15.54 -2.40 0.22
N ALA A 114 -14.51 -1.57 0.19
CA ALA A 114 -14.03 -0.86 1.37
C ALA A 114 -14.00 0.64 1.14
N LYS A 115 -14.19 1.41 2.21
CA LYS A 115 -14.01 2.85 2.22
C LYS A 115 -12.73 3.19 2.99
N VAL A 116 -11.76 3.79 2.31
CA VAL A 116 -10.54 4.31 2.91
C VAL A 116 -10.69 5.81 3.09
N THR A 117 -10.66 6.27 4.33
CA THR A 117 -10.78 7.70 4.69
C THR A 117 -9.42 8.22 5.12
N MET A 118 -8.91 9.23 4.43
CA MET A 118 -7.64 9.90 4.71
C MET A 118 -7.94 11.33 5.18
N LYS A 119 -7.66 11.60 6.46
CA LYS A 119 -7.87 12.93 7.07
C LYS A 119 -6.55 13.69 7.07
N PHE A 120 -6.50 14.74 6.30
CA PHE A 120 -5.42 15.73 6.28
C PHE A 120 -5.80 16.93 7.18
N GLU A 121 -4.86 17.84 7.39
CA GLU A 121 -5.09 19.03 8.21
C GLU A 121 -6.28 19.88 7.72
N ASN A 122 -6.40 20.09 6.40
CA ASN A 122 -7.35 21.02 5.80
C ASN A 122 -8.45 20.38 4.95
N PHE A 123 -8.38 19.06 4.71
CA PHE A 123 -9.37 18.35 3.91
C PHE A 123 -9.42 16.86 4.25
N THR A 124 -10.46 16.21 3.79
CA THR A 124 -10.61 14.76 3.87
C THR A 124 -10.72 14.18 2.46
N LYS A 125 -9.89 13.18 2.15
CA LYS A 125 -10.04 12.35 0.95
C LYS A 125 -10.71 11.05 1.36
N THR A 126 -11.72 10.65 0.60
CA THR A 126 -12.34 9.33 0.73
C THR A 126 -12.12 8.56 -0.56
N ASP A 127 -11.72 7.32 -0.43
CA ASP A 127 -11.47 6.40 -1.54
C ASP A 127 -12.37 5.17 -1.35
N LEU A 128 -13.35 4.99 -2.24
CA LEU A 128 -14.19 3.81 -2.28
C LEU A 128 -13.52 2.79 -3.20
N VAL A 129 -13.03 1.71 -2.60
CA VAL A 129 -12.17 0.71 -3.25
C VAL A 129 -12.94 -0.59 -3.43
N THR A 130 -12.92 -1.14 -4.65
CA THR A 130 -13.44 -2.47 -4.95
C THR A 130 -12.26 -3.41 -5.18
N LEU A 131 -12.20 -4.48 -4.40
CA LEU A 131 -11.25 -5.57 -4.55
C LEU A 131 -11.98 -6.78 -5.13
N VAL A 132 -11.31 -7.52 -5.99
CA VAL A 132 -11.81 -8.75 -6.60
C VAL A 132 -10.76 -9.85 -6.47
N ARG A 133 -11.24 -11.09 -6.36
CA ARG A 133 -10.36 -12.25 -6.35
C ARG A 133 -10.03 -12.67 -7.78
N GLU A 134 -8.75 -12.70 -8.11
CA GLU A 134 -8.22 -13.20 -9.38
C GLU A 134 -7.32 -14.41 -9.10
N GLY A 135 -7.82 -15.61 -9.31
CA GLY A 135 -7.11 -16.84 -8.96
C GLY A 135 -6.88 -16.96 -7.45
N ASN A 136 -5.61 -16.96 -7.06
CA ASN A 136 -5.20 -17.06 -5.64
C ASN A 136 -4.85 -15.70 -5.02
N GLU A 137 -5.04 -14.60 -5.74
CA GLU A 137 -4.71 -13.25 -5.29
C GLU A 137 -5.94 -12.35 -5.30
N TRP A 138 -5.94 -11.37 -4.41
CA TRP A 138 -6.89 -10.28 -4.40
C TRP A 138 -6.27 -9.04 -5.04
N LYS A 139 -7.05 -8.35 -5.86
CA LYS A 139 -6.61 -7.16 -6.60
C LYS A 139 -7.63 -6.06 -6.54
N VAL A 140 -7.14 -4.82 -6.57
CA VAL A 140 -8.00 -3.65 -6.68
C VAL A 140 -8.43 -3.48 -8.14
N SER A 141 -9.73 -3.59 -8.39
CA SER A 141 -10.33 -3.43 -9.74
C SER A 141 -10.83 -2.02 -9.98
N LYS A 142 -11.24 -1.32 -8.92
CA LYS A 142 -11.82 0.03 -9.04
C LYS A 142 -11.56 0.87 -7.80
N SER A 143 -11.38 2.17 -8.01
CA SER A 143 -11.32 3.15 -6.93
C SER A 143 -12.10 4.41 -7.34
N ILE A 144 -12.84 5.00 -6.39
CA ILE A 144 -13.57 6.25 -6.58
C ILE A 144 -13.14 7.22 -5.49
N ASN A 145 -12.41 8.25 -5.88
CA ASN A 145 -11.86 9.25 -4.97
C ASN A 145 -12.77 10.47 -4.89
N SER A 146 -13.09 10.90 -3.68
CA SER A 146 -13.80 12.15 -3.40
C SER A 146 -13.06 12.98 -2.36
N TYR A 147 -13.26 14.28 -2.40
CA TYR A 147 -12.62 15.26 -1.53
C TYR A 147 -13.66 16.15 -0.86
N LYS A 148 -13.47 16.43 0.43
CA LYS A 148 -14.32 17.33 1.24
C LYS A 148 -13.46 18.27 2.05
#